data_3d7b3458935c0f8efb55064569404f3a
#
_entry.id   3d7b3458935c0f8efb55064569404f3a
#
_cell.length_a   1.000
_cell.length_b   1.000
_cell.length_c   1.000
_cell.angle_alpha   90.00
_cell.angle_beta   90.00
_cell.angle_gamma   90.00
#
_symmetry.space_group_name_H-M   'P 1'
#
loop_
_entity.id
_entity.type
_entity.pdbx_description
1 polymer ?
#
loop_
_entity_poly.entity_id
_entity_poly.type
_entity_poly.pdbx_seq_one_letter_code
_entity_poly.pdbx_strand_id
1 'polypeptide(L)'
;MLDIKFVRTNPDAVKENIKKKFQDEKIPMVDEVIEFDAKYRAAKTRCDELRAQRNKKSKEIGGLMAKGQKEEAEKIKAEVKAMADEMTKLEEDEKTFAEEVKNRMMVIPNIIDPSVPIGKDDSENVEIEKFGDPVVPDFEVPYHVDIMESFDGIDLDAARRTSGNGFYYLKGDIARLHSSILSYARDFMIDRGFTYYIPPFMIHGDVVKGVMSFKEMENMMYKIEGEGLYLIGTSEHSMIGKFIDTINDEETLPQTLTSYSPCFRKEVGAHGIEERGVYRIHQFEKQEMVVVCKPEESKMWYDKLWQNTVDFFRSMDIPVRTLECCSGDLADLKVKSCDVEAWSPRQKKYFEVGSCSNLGDAQARRLGIRVRSKENPKELYFAHTLNNTVVAPPRMLIAFLENNLREDGSVAIPKPLQPYMGGMTEIRKK
;
A
#
# COMPACT_ATOMS: atom_id res chain seq x y z
N MET A 1 -11.15 -1.41 1.01
CA MET A 1 -12.55 -1.81 0.70
C MET A 1 -13.48 -0.93 1.52
N LEU A 2 -14.54 -0.40 0.90
CA LEU A 2 -15.53 0.42 1.62
C LEU A 2 -16.35 -0.40 2.64
N ASP A 3 -17.04 0.31 3.55
CA ASP A 3 -18.07 -0.31 4.39
C ASP A 3 -19.30 -0.64 3.54
N ILE A 4 -19.75 -1.88 3.57
CA ILE A 4 -20.97 -2.31 2.84
C ILE A 4 -22.23 -1.55 3.29
N LYS A 5 -22.30 -1.16 4.58
CA LYS A 5 -23.41 -0.33 5.07
C LYS A 5 -23.39 1.05 4.42
N PHE A 6 -22.19 1.64 4.29
CA PHE A 6 -22.03 2.93 3.63
C PHE A 6 -22.45 2.85 2.16
N VAL A 7 -22.00 1.84 1.41
CA VAL A 7 -22.39 1.65 0.01
C VAL A 7 -23.91 1.52 -0.14
N ARG A 8 -24.54 0.76 0.75
CA ARG A 8 -25.98 0.54 0.76
C ARG A 8 -26.80 1.78 1.09
N THR A 9 -26.33 2.61 2.03
CA THR A 9 -27.06 3.79 2.50
C THR A 9 -26.76 5.05 1.70
N ASN A 10 -25.60 5.10 1.01
CA ASN A 10 -25.12 6.26 0.26
C ASN A 10 -24.63 5.88 -1.16
N PRO A 11 -25.43 5.16 -1.97
CA PRO A 11 -24.98 4.69 -3.28
C PRO A 11 -24.60 5.83 -4.23
N ASP A 12 -25.33 6.94 -4.17
CA ASP A 12 -25.08 8.09 -5.04
C ASP A 12 -23.73 8.76 -4.72
N ALA A 13 -23.37 8.84 -3.44
CA ALA A 13 -22.05 9.35 -3.03
C ALA A 13 -20.90 8.47 -3.54
N VAL A 14 -21.09 7.14 -3.52
CA VAL A 14 -20.10 6.20 -4.06
C VAL A 14 -19.98 6.34 -5.57
N LYS A 15 -21.10 6.44 -6.30
CA LYS A 15 -21.13 6.65 -7.76
C LYS A 15 -20.49 7.99 -8.15
N GLU A 16 -20.74 9.05 -7.39
CA GLU A 16 -20.12 10.36 -7.61
C GLU A 16 -18.60 10.29 -7.39
N ASN A 17 -18.14 9.60 -6.33
CA ASN A 17 -16.72 9.39 -6.08
C ASN A 17 -16.03 8.62 -7.22
N ILE A 18 -16.68 7.60 -7.78
CA ILE A 18 -16.20 6.85 -8.96
C ILE A 18 -16.02 7.79 -10.15
N LYS A 19 -16.99 8.69 -10.41
CA LYS A 19 -16.88 9.71 -11.46
C LYS A 19 -15.72 10.68 -11.22
N LYS A 20 -15.54 11.15 -9.98
CA LYS A 20 -14.41 12.01 -9.61
C LYS A 20 -13.06 11.35 -9.87
N LYS A 21 -13.01 10.02 -9.83
CA LYS A 21 -11.81 9.23 -10.15
C LYS A 21 -11.71 8.82 -11.63
N PHE A 22 -12.60 9.29 -12.49
CA PHE A 22 -12.64 8.96 -13.92
C PHE A 22 -12.70 7.45 -14.22
N GLN A 23 -13.50 6.72 -13.42
CA GLN A 23 -13.65 5.25 -13.50
C GLN A 23 -15.11 4.86 -13.75
N ASP A 24 -15.79 5.54 -14.66
CA ASP A 24 -17.25 5.42 -14.91
C ASP A 24 -17.69 3.98 -15.19
N GLU A 25 -16.81 3.15 -15.73
CA GLU A 25 -17.05 1.73 -15.98
C GLU A 25 -17.37 0.93 -14.70
N LYS A 26 -17.00 1.45 -13.52
CA LYS A 26 -17.28 0.82 -12.22
C LYS A 26 -18.61 1.22 -11.60
N ILE A 27 -19.30 2.22 -12.14
CA ILE A 27 -20.59 2.72 -11.61
C ILE A 27 -21.64 1.62 -11.48
N PRO A 28 -21.86 0.73 -12.48
CA PRO A 28 -22.83 -0.35 -12.36
C PRO A 28 -22.56 -1.32 -11.20
N MET A 29 -21.30 -1.49 -10.81
CA MET A 29 -20.90 -2.39 -9.72
C MET A 29 -21.52 -1.98 -8.38
N VAL A 30 -21.84 -0.70 -8.18
CA VAL A 30 -22.48 -0.21 -6.95
C VAL A 30 -23.88 -0.80 -6.79
N ASP A 31 -24.68 -0.79 -7.87
CA ASP A 31 -26.02 -1.36 -7.87
C ASP A 31 -25.97 -2.89 -7.74
N GLU A 32 -25.04 -3.54 -8.42
CA GLU A 32 -24.82 -4.99 -8.31
C GLU A 32 -24.44 -5.40 -6.87
N VAL A 33 -23.58 -4.63 -6.19
CA VAL A 33 -23.26 -4.87 -4.77
C VAL A 33 -24.51 -4.83 -3.91
N ILE A 34 -25.37 -3.83 -4.10
CA ILE A 34 -26.61 -3.66 -3.33
C ILE A 34 -27.57 -4.83 -3.59
N GLU A 35 -27.68 -5.26 -4.85
CA GLU A 35 -28.53 -6.39 -5.24
C GLU A 35 -28.03 -7.69 -4.60
N PHE A 36 -26.73 -8.01 -4.73
CA PHE A 36 -26.16 -9.23 -4.14
C PHE A 36 -26.16 -9.20 -2.61
N ASP A 37 -25.93 -8.05 -1.98
CA ASP A 37 -26.06 -7.91 -0.53
C ASP A 37 -27.50 -8.15 -0.06
N ALA A 38 -28.50 -7.70 -0.81
CA ALA A 38 -29.90 -7.97 -0.51
C ALA A 38 -30.21 -9.49 -0.60
N LYS A 39 -29.76 -10.17 -1.65
CA LYS A 39 -29.88 -11.61 -1.82
C LYS A 39 -29.16 -12.39 -0.70
N TYR A 40 -27.94 -11.99 -0.37
CA TYR A 40 -27.16 -12.56 0.72
C TYR A 40 -27.91 -12.50 2.07
N ARG A 41 -28.40 -11.30 2.41
CA ARG A 41 -29.17 -11.10 3.66
C ARG A 41 -30.47 -11.87 3.69
N ALA A 42 -31.19 -11.95 2.57
CA ALA A 42 -32.42 -12.73 2.46
C ALA A 42 -32.14 -14.23 2.67
N ALA A 43 -31.13 -14.78 1.98
CA ALA A 43 -30.73 -16.18 2.13
C ALA A 43 -30.33 -16.50 3.55
N LYS A 44 -29.51 -15.64 4.18
CA LYS A 44 -29.07 -15.79 5.58
C LYS A 44 -30.26 -15.76 6.55
N THR A 45 -31.14 -14.79 6.44
CA THR A 45 -32.32 -14.66 7.31
C THR A 45 -33.20 -15.92 7.19
N ARG A 46 -33.45 -16.39 5.96
CA ARG A 46 -34.26 -17.57 5.72
C ARG A 46 -33.59 -18.85 6.28
N CYS A 47 -32.29 -18.97 6.14
CA CYS A 47 -31.52 -20.08 6.71
C CYS A 47 -31.61 -20.10 8.23
N ASP A 48 -31.49 -18.95 8.90
CA ASP A 48 -31.61 -18.84 10.37
C ASP A 48 -33.01 -19.14 10.86
N GLU A 49 -34.08 -18.73 10.14
CA GLU A 49 -35.45 -19.10 10.42
C GLU A 49 -35.67 -20.62 10.33
N LEU A 50 -35.15 -21.23 9.26
CA LEU A 50 -35.25 -22.70 9.09
C LEU A 50 -34.48 -23.45 10.15
N ARG A 51 -33.30 -22.97 10.57
CA ARG A 51 -32.57 -23.56 11.71
C ARG A 51 -33.39 -23.54 13.00
N ALA A 52 -34.04 -22.42 13.30
CA ALA A 52 -34.88 -22.27 14.46
C ALA A 52 -36.10 -23.23 14.40
N GLN A 53 -36.78 -23.28 13.23
CA GLN A 53 -37.92 -24.19 13.01
C GLN A 53 -37.51 -25.65 13.09
N ARG A 54 -36.40 -26.05 12.47
CA ARG A 54 -35.83 -27.40 12.51
C ARG A 54 -35.57 -27.85 13.97
N ASN A 55 -34.93 -26.96 14.77
CA ASN A 55 -34.63 -27.26 16.16
C ASN A 55 -35.92 -27.46 16.98
N LYS A 56 -36.98 -26.67 16.73
CA LYS A 56 -38.28 -26.84 17.37
C LYS A 56 -38.94 -28.19 17.01
N LYS A 57 -39.00 -28.49 15.69
CA LYS A 57 -39.60 -29.74 15.18
C LYS A 57 -38.80 -30.99 15.61
N SER A 58 -37.48 -30.89 15.70
CA SER A 58 -36.64 -32.00 16.21
C SER A 58 -36.99 -32.35 17.67
N LYS A 59 -37.29 -31.38 18.52
CA LYS A 59 -37.75 -31.61 19.89
C LYS A 59 -39.15 -32.24 19.93
N GLU A 60 -40.05 -31.82 19.01
CA GLU A 60 -41.40 -32.32 18.86
C GLU A 60 -41.40 -33.82 18.47
N ILE A 61 -40.54 -34.22 17.52
CA ILE A 61 -40.35 -35.66 17.16
C ILE A 61 -40.01 -36.49 18.40
N GLY A 62 -39.09 -36.02 19.25
CA GLY A 62 -38.76 -36.73 20.51
C GLY A 62 -39.97 -36.94 21.43
N GLY A 63 -40.80 -35.91 21.56
CA GLY A 63 -42.03 -35.98 22.36
C GLY A 63 -43.10 -36.90 21.77
N LEU A 64 -43.29 -36.94 20.46
CA LEU A 64 -44.22 -37.82 19.75
C LEU A 64 -43.77 -39.28 19.82
N MET A 65 -42.48 -39.53 19.64
CA MET A 65 -41.92 -40.89 19.78
C MET A 65 -42.08 -41.43 21.18
N ALA A 66 -41.90 -40.63 22.23
CA ALA A 66 -42.13 -41.01 23.62
C ALA A 66 -43.60 -41.34 23.93
N LYS A 67 -44.54 -40.72 23.17
CA LYS A 67 -45.98 -40.98 23.28
C LYS A 67 -46.50 -42.09 22.36
N GLY A 68 -45.63 -42.75 21.59
CA GLY A 68 -45.99 -43.83 20.66
C GLY A 68 -46.64 -43.36 19.34
N GLN A 69 -46.70 -42.05 19.05
CA GLN A 69 -47.33 -41.45 17.88
C GLN A 69 -46.39 -41.51 16.67
N LYS A 70 -46.09 -42.69 16.15
CA LYS A 70 -45.08 -42.92 15.09
C LYS A 70 -45.42 -42.29 13.78
N GLU A 71 -46.68 -42.31 13.33
CA GLU A 71 -47.09 -41.73 12.03
C GLU A 71 -46.91 -40.22 11.99
N GLU A 72 -47.28 -39.53 13.09
CA GLU A 72 -47.06 -38.09 13.20
C GLU A 72 -45.59 -37.73 13.26
N ALA A 73 -44.80 -38.51 14.00
CA ALA A 73 -43.35 -38.34 14.05
C ALA A 73 -42.69 -38.50 12.66
N GLU A 74 -43.14 -39.46 11.84
CA GLU A 74 -42.60 -39.64 10.48
C GLU A 74 -42.97 -38.47 9.53
N LYS A 75 -44.15 -37.90 9.67
CA LYS A 75 -44.52 -36.68 8.90
C LYS A 75 -43.59 -35.51 9.23
N ILE A 76 -43.35 -35.28 10.53
CA ILE A 76 -42.45 -34.21 10.98
C ILE A 76 -41.00 -34.49 10.57
N LYS A 77 -40.54 -35.74 10.57
CA LYS A 77 -39.23 -36.11 10.04
C LYS A 77 -39.06 -35.78 8.56
N ALA A 78 -40.09 -36.01 7.74
CA ALA A 78 -40.09 -35.63 6.32
C ALA A 78 -39.99 -34.12 6.14
N GLU A 79 -40.71 -33.32 6.94
CA GLU A 79 -40.62 -31.87 6.93
C GLU A 79 -39.23 -31.39 7.38
N VAL A 80 -38.66 -31.98 8.42
CA VAL A 80 -37.28 -31.67 8.88
C VAL A 80 -36.25 -31.98 7.79
N LYS A 81 -36.45 -33.07 7.03
CA LYS A 81 -35.58 -33.42 5.91
C LYS A 81 -35.70 -32.36 4.79
N ALA A 82 -36.92 -31.99 4.40
CA ALA A 82 -37.14 -30.95 3.41
C ALA A 82 -36.51 -29.59 3.82
N MET A 83 -36.62 -29.22 5.11
CA MET A 83 -35.93 -28.04 5.66
C MET A 83 -34.42 -28.17 5.57
N ALA A 84 -33.82 -29.31 5.80
CA ALA A 84 -32.38 -29.52 5.68
C ALA A 84 -31.90 -29.37 4.22
N ASP A 85 -32.66 -29.91 3.28
CA ASP A 85 -32.36 -29.76 1.83
C ASP A 85 -32.48 -28.29 1.38
N GLU A 86 -33.51 -27.54 1.84
CA GLU A 86 -33.64 -26.11 1.59
C GLU A 86 -32.48 -25.30 2.20
N MET A 87 -32.11 -25.64 3.45
CA MET A 87 -30.97 -24.99 4.14
C MET A 87 -29.65 -25.18 3.41
N THR A 88 -29.36 -26.38 2.92
CA THR A 88 -28.14 -26.66 2.17
C THR A 88 -28.03 -25.75 0.93
N LYS A 89 -29.13 -25.61 0.19
CA LYS A 89 -29.19 -24.71 -0.96
C LYS A 89 -28.99 -23.25 -0.57
N LEU A 90 -29.65 -22.80 0.51
CA LEU A 90 -29.50 -21.43 1.00
C LEU A 90 -28.07 -21.13 1.50
N GLU A 91 -27.38 -22.09 2.10
CA GLU A 91 -25.97 -21.95 2.51
C GLU A 91 -25.03 -21.84 1.32
N GLU A 92 -25.30 -22.55 0.21
CA GLU A 92 -24.57 -22.39 -1.06
C GLU A 92 -24.86 -21.02 -1.69
N ASP A 93 -26.11 -20.59 -1.71
CA ASP A 93 -26.52 -19.28 -2.21
C ASP A 93 -25.89 -18.16 -1.36
N GLU A 94 -25.90 -18.28 -0.03
CA GLU A 94 -25.27 -17.35 0.91
C GLU A 94 -23.77 -17.19 0.60
N LYS A 95 -23.06 -18.30 0.42
CA LYS A 95 -21.63 -18.30 0.07
C LYS A 95 -21.40 -17.62 -1.28
N THR A 96 -22.19 -17.95 -2.29
CA THR A 96 -22.08 -17.39 -3.64
C THR A 96 -22.32 -15.87 -3.63
N PHE A 97 -23.40 -15.41 -2.99
CA PHE A 97 -23.70 -14.00 -2.92
C PHE A 97 -22.69 -13.21 -2.09
N ALA A 98 -22.15 -13.80 -1.00
CA ALA A 98 -21.07 -13.17 -0.24
C ALA A 98 -19.80 -12.97 -1.09
N GLU A 99 -19.46 -13.96 -1.92
CA GLU A 99 -18.32 -13.88 -2.83
C GLU A 99 -18.53 -12.83 -3.92
N GLU A 100 -19.74 -12.76 -4.52
CA GLU A 100 -20.10 -11.75 -5.51
C GLU A 100 -20.02 -10.32 -4.94
N VAL A 101 -20.52 -10.12 -3.71
CA VAL A 101 -20.37 -8.84 -2.99
C VAL A 101 -18.89 -8.52 -2.78
N LYS A 102 -18.11 -9.47 -2.24
CA LYS A 102 -16.69 -9.28 -1.95
C LYS A 102 -15.90 -8.90 -3.21
N ASN A 103 -16.10 -9.62 -4.32
CA ASN A 103 -15.35 -9.38 -5.56
C ASN A 103 -15.58 -7.97 -6.09
N ARG A 104 -16.83 -7.48 -6.08
CA ARG A 104 -17.14 -6.12 -6.52
C ARG A 104 -16.63 -5.05 -5.57
N MET A 105 -16.81 -5.27 -4.26
CA MET A 105 -16.30 -4.37 -3.23
C MET A 105 -14.78 -4.23 -3.25
N MET A 106 -14.05 -5.24 -3.72
CA MET A 106 -12.59 -5.19 -3.90
C MET A 106 -12.16 -4.32 -5.08
N VAL A 107 -13.06 -4.03 -6.03
CA VAL A 107 -12.78 -3.22 -7.23
C VAL A 107 -13.28 -1.79 -7.09
N ILE A 108 -14.35 -1.56 -6.32
CA ILE A 108 -14.86 -0.21 -6.04
C ILE A 108 -13.80 0.59 -5.27
N PRO A 109 -13.42 1.79 -5.77
CA PRO A 109 -12.39 2.61 -5.15
C PRO A 109 -12.83 3.18 -3.80
N ASN A 110 -11.86 3.49 -2.95
CA ASN A 110 -12.11 4.18 -1.67
C ASN A 110 -12.65 5.61 -1.91
N ILE A 111 -13.36 6.15 -0.94
CA ILE A 111 -13.83 7.54 -0.98
C ILE A 111 -12.62 8.46 -0.80
N ILE A 112 -12.42 9.38 -1.72
CA ILE A 112 -11.35 10.37 -1.64
C ILE A 112 -11.68 11.45 -0.60
N ASP A 113 -10.63 11.99 0.03
CA ASP A 113 -10.75 13.11 0.94
C ASP A 113 -11.30 14.34 0.18
N PRO A 114 -12.22 15.15 0.78
CA PRO A 114 -12.77 16.34 0.13
C PRO A 114 -11.75 17.38 -0.33
N SER A 115 -10.54 17.36 0.24
CA SER A 115 -9.45 18.27 -0.14
C SER A 115 -8.66 17.82 -1.37
N VAL A 116 -8.89 16.58 -1.87
CA VAL A 116 -8.20 16.06 -3.06
C VAL A 116 -8.61 16.86 -4.29
N PRO A 117 -7.65 17.42 -5.05
CA PRO A 117 -7.95 18.13 -6.30
C PRO A 117 -8.55 17.16 -7.32
N ILE A 118 -9.53 17.64 -8.08
CA ILE A 118 -10.14 16.86 -9.16
C ILE A 118 -9.29 17.05 -10.41
N GLY A 119 -8.77 15.96 -10.94
CA GLY A 119 -7.92 15.93 -12.13
C GLY A 119 -7.89 14.52 -12.70
N LYS A 120 -7.52 14.39 -13.98
CA LYS A 120 -7.63 13.15 -14.75
C LYS A 120 -6.42 12.23 -14.57
N ASP A 121 -5.23 12.80 -14.49
CA ASP A 121 -3.96 12.07 -14.43
C ASP A 121 -2.88 12.90 -13.70
N ASP A 122 -1.68 12.36 -13.56
CA ASP A 122 -0.53 12.95 -12.84
C ASP A 122 -0.13 14.34 -13.32
N SER A 123 -0.44 14.71 -14.57
CA SER A 123 -0.16 16.05 -15.11
C SER A 123 -0.99 17.17 -14.44
N GLU A 124 -2.08 16.79 -13.75
CA GLU A 124 -2.98 17.71 -13.04
C GLU A 124 -2.77 17.67 -11.52
N ASN A 125 -1.69 17.02 -11.05
CA ASN A 125 -1.27 17.08 -9.65
C ASN A 125 -0.89 18.50 -9.25
N VAL A 126 -1.21 18.90 -8.03
CA VAL A 126 -1.08 20.29 -7.56
C VAL A 126 0.15 20.45 -6.68
N GLU A 127 1.07 21.35 -7.10
CA GLU A 127 2.21 21.74 -6.26
C GLU A 127 1.73 22.46 -5.00
N ILE A 128 2.12 21.95 -3.83
CA ILE A 128 1.73 22.52 -2.53
C ILE A 128 2.82 23.45 -2.02
N GLU A 129 4.06 22.94 -1.92
CA GLU A 129 5.15 23.71 -1.31
C GLU A 129 6.51 23.25 -1.86
N LYS A 130 7.46 24.20 -1.89
CA LYS A 130 8.88 23.96 -2.19
C LYS A 130 9.73 24.16 -0.97
N PHE A 131 10.71 23.30 -0.79
CA PHE A 131 11.64 23.28 0.33
C PHE A 131 13.08 23.37 -0.20
N GLY A 132 13.74 24.48 0.06
CA GLY A 132 15.06 24.81 -0.45
C GLY A 132 15.04 25.33 -1.89
N ASP A 133 16.06 26.10 -2.22
CA ASP A 133 16.19 26.75 -3.52
C ASP A 133 16.83 25.80 -4.54
N PRO A 134 16.17 25.55 -5.69
CA PRO A 134 16.77 24.75 -6.75
C PRO A 134 17.95 25.50 -7.37
N VAL A 135 19.10 24.86 -7.40
CA VAL A 135 20.34 25.41 -7.98
C VAL A 135 20.64 24.70 -9.29
N VAL A 136 21.04 25.46 -10.30
CA VAL A 136 21.64 24.95 -11.53
C VAL A 136 23.10 25.42 -11.53
N PRO A 137 24.09 24.52 -11.46
CA PRO A 137 25.50 24.94 -11.49
C PRO A 137 25.88 25.51 -12.84
N ASP A 138 26.96 26.28 -12.86
CA ASP A 138 27.50 26.93 -14.08
C ASP A 138 28.27 25.95 -15.00
N PHE A 139 28.36 24.66 -14.60
CA PHE A 139 28.94 23.56 -15.38
C PHE A 139 27.88 22.56 -15.80
N GLU A 140 28.17 21.81 -16.86
CA GLU A 140 27.28 20.73 -17.32
C GLU A 140 27.25 19.57 -16.31
N VAL A 141 26.05 19.22 -15.84
CA VAL A 141 25.84 18.06 -14.97
C VAL A 141 25.63 16.84 -15.86
N PRO A 142 26.54 15.83 -15.82
CA PRO A 142 26.41 14.63 -16.62
C PRO A 142 25.22 13.77 -16.19
N TYR A 143 24.85 12.80 -17.02
CA TYR A 143 23.86 11.81 -16.67
C TYR A 143 24.32 10.99 -15.46
N HIS A 144 23.41 10.64 -14.54
CA HIS A 144 23.77 9.99 -13.29
C HIS A 144 24.57 8.69 -13.46
N VAL A 145 24.32 7.94 -14.54
CA VAL A 145 25.12 6.75 -14.87
C VAL A 145 26.56 7.14 -15.23
N ASP A 146 26.73 8.19 -16.02
CA ASP A 146 28.08 8.64 -16.43
C ASP A 146 28.87 9.16 -15.22
N ILE A 147 28.18 9.80 -14.25
CA ILE A 147 28.78 10.16 -12.96
C ILE A 147 29.22 8.89 -12.21
N MET A 148 28.35 7.87 -12.06
CA MET A 148 28.69 6.62 -11.37
C MET A 148 29.81 5.85 -12.09
N GLU A 149 29.77 5.76 -13.41
CA GLU A 149 30.83 5.14 -14.22
C GLU A 149 32.17 5.84 -14.04
N SER A 150 32.17 7.18 -13.91
CA SER A 150 33.41 7.94 -13.69
C SER A 150 34.13 7.60 -12.37
N PHE A 151 33.41 7.05 -11.40
CA PHE A 151 33.96 6.53 -10.14
C PHE A 151 34.19 5.02 -10.16
N ASP A 152 34.03 4.35 -11.31
CA ASP A 152 33.97 2.89 -11.40
C ASP A 152 32.93 2.29 -10.45
N GLY A 153 31.79 2.99 -10.28
CA GLY A 153 30.79 2.74 -9.24
C GLY A 153 29.57 1.92 -9.66
N ILE A 154 29.39 1.65 -10.95
CA ILE A 154 28.26 0.89 -11.51
C ILE A 154 28.73 -0.03 -12.65
N ASP A 155 28.06 -1.20 -12.78
CA ASP A 155 28.30 -2.11 -13.91
C ASP A 155 26.96 -2.63 -14.43
N LEU A 156 26.43 -1.95 -15.45
CA LEU A 156 25.18 -2.32 -16.11
C LEU A 156 25.34 -3.46 -17.10
N ASP A 157 26.54 -3.64 -17.67
CA ASP A 157 26.80 -4.72 -18.62
C ASP A 157 26.86 -6.08 -17.94
N ALA A 158 27.48 -6.16 -16.76
CA ALA A 158 27.44 -7.36 -15.93
C ALA A 158 26.00 -7.68 -15.49
N ALA A 159 25.22 -6.67 -15.08
CA ALA A 159 23.82 -6.85 -14.70
C ALA A 159 22.97 -7.37 -15.85
N ARG A 160 23.18 -6.85 -17.07
CA ARG A 160 22.48 -7.31 -18.27
C ARG A 160 22.77 -8.78 -18.57
N ARG A 161 24.03 -9.23 -18.40
CA ARG A 161 24.40 -10.64 -18.61
C ARG A 161 23.84 -11.56 -17.53
N THR A 162 23.70 -11.07 -16.29
CA THR A 162 23.25 -11.88 -15.14
C THR A 162 21.73 -11.95 -15.04
N SER A 163 21.04 -10.82 -15.21
CA SER A 163 19.63 -10.70 -14.85
C SER A 163 18.77 -9.99 -15.92
N GLY A 164 19.40 -9.38 -16.93
CA GLY A 164 18.72 -8.60 -17.95
C GLY A 164 18.74 -7.09 -17.69
N ASN A 165 17.95 -6.35 -18.47
CA ASN A 165 17.77 -4.92 -18.29
C ASN A 165 16.97 -4.61 -17.00
N GLY A 166 17.14 -3.41 -16.45
CA GLY A 166 16.45 -3.01 -15.24
C GLY A 166 17.06 -3.55 -13.94
N PHE A 167 18.30 -4.04 -14.02
CA PHE A 167 19.14 -4.43 -12.89
C PHE A 167 20.47 -3.70 -12.93
N TYR A 168 21.18 -3.70 -11.81
CA TYR A 168 22.49 -3.04 -11.69
C TYR A 168 23.41 -3.79 -10.73
N TYR A 169 24.72 -3.62 -10.91
CA TYR A 169 25.71 -3.82 -9.87
C TYR A 169 26.23 -2.46 -9.45
N LEU A 170 26.18 -2.14 -8.15
CA LEU A 170 26.92 -1.02 -7.58
C LEU A 170 28.21 -1.55 -6.98
N LYS A 171 29.29 -0.76 -7.05
CA LYS A 171 30.58 -1.12 -6.51
C LYS A 171 31.33 0.09 -5.94
N GLY A 172 32.38 -0.16 -5.15
CA GLY A 172 33.23 0.88 -4.60
C GLY A 172 32.49 1.89 -3.72
N ASP A 173 32.86 3.16 -3.88
CA ASP A 173 32.33 4.24 -3.06
C ASP A 173 30.86 4.54 -3.36
N ILE A 174 30.37 4.26 -4.55
CA ILE A 174 28.92 4.39 -4.89
C ILE A 174 28.10 3.31 -4.15
N ALA A 175 28.56 2.07 -4.09
CA ALA A 175 27.89 1.02 -3.30
C ALA A 175 27.91 1.36 -1.80
N ARG A 176 29.01 1.93 -1.31
CA ARG A 176 29.12 2.41 0.07
C ARG A 176 28.13 3.56 0.33
N LEU A 177 28.03 4.54 -0.58
CA LEU A 177 27.09 5.65 -0.51
C LEU A 177 25.65 5.13 -0.42
N HIS A 178 25.26 4.18 -1.29
CA HIS A 178 23.96 3.54 -1.28
C HIS A 178 23.62 2.94 0.10
N SER A 179 24.53 2.13 0.66
CA SER A 179 24.32 1.51 1.97
C SER A 179 24.32 2.53 3.13
N SER A 180 25.11 3.59 3.00
CA SER A 180 25.18 4.68 3.96
C SER A 180 23.91 5.48 4.03
N ILE A 181 23.28 5.76 2.88
CA ILE A 181 21.97 6.43 2.79
C ILE A 181 20.92 5.62 3.54
N LEU A 182 20.86 4.29 3.34
CA LEU A 182 19.90 3.42 4.04
C LEU A 182 20.17 3.38 5.55
N SER A 183 21.44 3.31 5.96
CA SER A 183 21.81 3.31 7.38
C SER A 183 21.44 4.62 8.06
N TYR A 184 21.69 5.75 7.40
CA TYR A 184 21.26 7.06 7.89
C TYR A 184 19.74 7.17 7.95
N ALA A 185 19.02 6.72 6.93
CA ALA A 185 17.54 6.76 6.91
C ALA A 185 16.92 5.94 8.04
N ARG A 186 17.48 4.77 8.34
CA ARG A 186 17.09 3.95 9.50
C ARG A 186 17.20 4.73 10.79
N ASP A 187 18.39 5.28 11.06
CA ASP A 187 18.67 5.97 12.33
C ASP A 187 17.86 7.27 12.43
N PHE A 188 17.73 8.00 11.32
CA PHE A 188 16.87 9.19 11.21
C PHE A 188 15.42 8.92 11.61
N MET A 189 14.87 7.76 11.27
CA MET A 189 13.51 7.39 11.65
C MET A 189 13.41 6.86 13.07
N ILE A 190 14.42 6.13 13.57
CA ILE A 190 14.49 5.71 14.97
C ILE A 190 14.51 6.93 15.90
N ASP A 191 15.29 7.95 15.57
CA ASP A 191 15.38 9.21 16.33
C ASP A 191 14.04 9.98 16.34
N ARG A 192 13.17 9.71 15.38
CA ARG A 192 11.80 10.25 15.32
C ARG A 192 10.74 9.37 16.00
N GLY A 193 11.17 8.34 16.74
CA GLY A 193 10.31 7.47 17.53
C GLY A 193 9.62 6.35 16.72
N PHE A 194 10.13 6.03 15.53
CA PHE A 194 9.66 4.88 14.78
C PHE A 194 10.38 3.60 15.21
N THR A 195 9.63 2.52 15.38
CA THR A 195 10.22 1.21 15.65
C THR A 195 10.74 0.59 14.36
N TYR A 196 12.01 0.22 14.33
CA TYR A 196 12.66 -0.39 13.17
C TYR A 196 12.37 -1.88 13.04
N TYR A 197 12.04 -2.31 11.82
CA TYR A 197 11.76 -3.70 11.46
C TYR A 197 12.54 -4.15 10.23
N ILE A 198 12.90 -5.43 10.21
CA ILE A 198 13.27 -6.18 8.99
C ILE A 198 12.17 -7.22 8.80
N PRO A 199 11.21 -7.00 7.88
CA PRO A 199 10.06 -7.87 7.69
C PRO A 199 10.38 -9.04 6.75
N PRO A 200 9.50 -10.05 6.64
CA PRO A 200 9.57 -11.03 5.56
C PRO A 200 9.47 -10.38 4.18
N PHE A 201 10.28 -10.86 3.22
CA PHE A 201 10.30 -10.32 1.85
C PHE A 201 9.41 -11.12 0.89
N MET A 202 8.77 -12.18 1.39
CA MET A 202 7.78 -12.99 0.70
C MET A 202 6.51 -13.05 1.54
N ILE A 203 5.37 -12.85 0.91
CA ILE A 203 4.06 -12.78 1.59
C ILE A 203 3.01 -13.64 0.89
N HIS A 204 2.01 -14.09 1.62
CA HIS A 204 0.89 -14.84 1.07
C HIS A 204 0.00 -13.97 0.18
N GLY A 205 -0.65 -14.59 -0.82
CA GLY A 205 -1.54 -13.92 -1.76
C GLY A 205 -2.69 -13.15 -1.10
N ASP A 206 -3.17 -13.59 0.05
CA ASP A 206 -4.25 -12.90 0.77
C ASP A 206 -3.77 -11.59 1.39
N VAL A 207 -2.51 -11.50 1.82
CA VAL A 207 -1.89 -10.24 2.24
C VAL A 207 -1.79 -9.30 1.05
N VAL A 208 -1.31 -9.79 -0.12
CA VAL A 208 -1.22 -8.98 -1.34
C VAL A 208 -2.56 -8.37 -1.71
N LYS A 209 -3.63 -9.18 -1.76
CA LYS A 209 -5.00 -8.73 -2.05
C LYS A 209 -5.52 -7.71 -1.02
N GLY A 210 -5.02 -7.76 0.20
CA GLY A 210 -5.38 -6.83 1.26
C GLY A 210 -4.75 -5.46 1.11
N VAL A 211 -3.51 -5.38 0.60
CA VAL A 211 -2.72 -4.14 0.59
C VAL A 211 -2.77 -3.37 -0.72
N MET A 212 -3.17 -3.99 -1.84
CA MET A 212 -3.24 -3.34 -3.15
C MET A 212 -4.45 -3.78 -3.98
N SER A 213 -4.70 -3.12 -5.10
CA SER A 213 -5.70 -3.52 -6.08
C SER A 213 -5.25 -4.73 -6.89
N PHE A 214 -6.19 -5.43 -7.52
CA PHE A 214 -5.87 -6.57 -8.40
C PHE A 214 -5.01 -6.14 -9.60
N LYS A 215 -5.29 -4.97 -10.17
CA LYS A 215 -4.53 -4.41 -11.30
C LYS A 215 -3.07 -4.14 -10.91
N GLU A 216 -2.85 -3.53 -9.74
CA GLU A 216 -1.51 -3.30 -9.22
C GLU A 216 -0.79 -4.63 -8.96
N MET A 217 -1.48 -5.62 -8.39
CA MET A 217 -0.94 -6.95 -8.14
C MET A 217 -0.42 -7.62 -9.43
N GLU A 218 -1.20 -7.60 -10.50
CA GLU A 218 -0.82 -8.19 -11.79
C GLU A 218 0.37 -7.49 -12.42
N ASN A 219 0.39 -6.16 -12.37
CA ASN A 219 1.41 -5.34 -13.03
C ASN A 219 2.72 -5.26 -12.24
N MET A 220 2.68 -5.41 -10.91
CA MET A 220 3.82 -5.18 -10.03
C MET A 220 4.45 -6.45 -9.48
N MET A 221 3.63 -7.43 -9.04
CA MET A 221 4.11 -8.47 -8.14
C MET A 221 4.72 -9.68 -8.88
N TYR A 222 5.91 -10.11 -8.43
CA TYR A 222 6.46 -11.42 -8.81
C TYR A 222 5.84 -12.51 -7.92
N LYS A 223 5.25 -13.52 -8.57
CA LYS A 223 4.74 -14.72 -7.90
C LYS A 223 5.79 -15.83 -7.94
N ILE A 224 5.97 -16.52 -6.82
CA ILE A 224 6.82 -17.72 -6.74
C ILE A 224 6.06 -18.92 -7.33
N GLU A 225 6.61 -19.56 -8.34
CA GLU A 225 6.00 -20.70 -8.97
C GLU A 225 5.92 -21.88 -7.99
N GLY A 226 4.78 -22.58 -7.96
CA GLY A 226 4.53 -23.71 -7.06
C GLY A 226 4.26 -23.35 -5.60
N GLU A 227 4.41 -22.09 -5.23
CA GLU A 227 4.17 -21.56 -3.88
C GLU A 227 2.99 -20.60 -3.87
N GLY A 228 2.35 -20.42 -2.71
CA GLY A 228 1.33 -19.40 -2.51
C GLY A 228 1.92 -18.02 -2.17
N LEU A 229 3.19 -17.79 -2.49
CA LEU A 229 3.98 -16.64 -2.07
C LEU A 229 4.26 -15.67 -3.22
N TYR A 230 4.46 -14.40 -2.85
CA TYR A 230 4.82 -13.30 -3.72
C TYR A 230 5.99 -12.53 -3.12
N LEU A 231 6.94 -12.10 -3.96
CA LEU A 231 7.97 -11.16 -3.56
C LEU A 231 7.34 -9.77 -3.33
N ILE A 232 7.75 -9.08 -2.27
CA ILE A 232 7.20 -7.75 -1.95
C ILE A 232 7.68 -6.68 -2.92
N GLY A 233 6.80 -5.76 -3.30
CA GLY A 233 7.15 -4.54 -4.04
C GLY A 233 7.54 -3.36 -3.13
N THR A 234 7.30 -3.49 -1.83
CA THR A 234 7.61 -2.54 -0.75
C THR A 234 7.46 -3.26 0.59
N SER A 235 8.20 -2.84 1.60
CA SER A 235 8.02 -3.38 2.97
C SER A 235 6.66 -3.03 3.59
N GLU A 236 5.96 -2.00 3.11
CA GLU A 236 4.58 -1.72 3.49
C GLU A 236 3.72 -2.97 3.47
N HIS A 237 3.83 -3.79 2.41
CA HIS A 237 3.02 -4.99 2.24
C HIS A 237 3.15 -5.95 3.42
N SER A 238 4.38 -6.24 3.82
CA SER A 238 4.66 -7.12 4.97
C SER A 238 4.31 -6.45 6.29
N MET A 239 4.58 -5.16 6.41
CA MET A 239 4.32 -4.42 7.65
C MET A 239 2.84 -4.30 7.96
N ILE A 240 2.01 -4.06 6.96
CA ILE A 240 0.54 -4.09 7.12
C ILE A 240 0.06 -5.53 7.30
N GLY A 241 0.63 -6.48 6.54
CA GLY A 241 0.33 -7.91 6.68
C GLY A 241 0.58 -8.49 8.08
N LYS A 242 1.52 -7.89 8.84
CA LYS A 242 1.76 -8.22 10.27
C LYS A 242 0.49 -8.17 11.12
N PHE A 243 -0.48 -7.34 10.74
CA PHE A 243 -1.71 -7.12 11.49
C PHE A 243 -2.92 -7.92 10.97
N ILE A 244 -2.75 -8.81 9.98
CA ILE A 244 -3.86 -9.59 9.42
C ILE A 244 -4.64 -10.34 10.52
N ASP A 245 -5.98 -10.20 10.51
CA ASP A 245 -6.92 -10.84 11.46
C ASP A 245 -6.62 -10.55 12.95
N THR A 246 -6.01 -9.40 13.26
CA THR A 246 -5.74 -9.00 14.65
C THR A 246 -6.79 -8.06 15.21
N ILE A 247 -6.93 -8.11 16.53
CA ILE A 247 -7.63 -7.08 17.31
C ILE A 247 -6.58 -6.42 18.20
N ASN A 248 -6.29 -5.16 17.91
CA ASN A 248 -5.33 -4.37 18.66
C ASN A 248 -6.05 -3.57 19.74
N ASP A 249 -5.45 -3.43 20.91
CA ASP A 249 -6.00 -2.56 21.94
C ASP A 249 -5.70 -1.09 21.58
N GLU A 250 -6.69 -0.22 21.72
CA GLU A 250 -6.61 1.20 21.35
C GLU A 250 -5.43 1.93 22.01
N GLU A 251 -5.07 1.52 23.23
CA GLU A 251 -3.94 2.08 23.98
C GLU A 251 -2.56 1.78 23.32
N THR A 252 -2.49 0.82 22.42
CA THR A 252 -1.25 0.47 21.68
C THR A 252 -1.07 1.32 20.42
N LEU A 253 -2.06 2.16 20.09
CA LEU A 253 -2.01 3.05 18.93
C LEU A 253 -1.55 4.46 19.33
N PRO A 254 -0.89 5.21 18.44
CA PRO A 254 -0.48 4.78 17.11
C PRO A 254 0.73 3.84 17.13
N GLN A 255 0.78 2.89 16.19
CA GLN A 255 2.00 2.14 15.91
C GLN A 255 2.74 2.80 14.75
N THR A 256 3.93 3.32 15.06
CA THR A 256 4.83 3.99 14.12
C THR A 256 5.99 3.07 13.79
N LEU A 257 6.02 2.58 12.57
CA LEU A 257 6.92 1.53 12.13
C LEU A 257 7.78 2.04 10.98
N THR A 258 9.08 1.74 11.01
CA THR A 258 9.97 1.96 9.87
C THR A 258 10.64 0.65 9.50
N SER A 259 10.84 0.40 8.22
CA SER A 259 11.35 -0.89 7.77
C SER A 259 12.23 -0.78 6.53
N TYR A 260 13.30 -1.57 6.55
CA TYR A 260 14.16 -1.83 5.40
C TYR A 260 13.67 -3.06 4.65
N SER A 261 13.66 -3.01 3.33
CA SER A 261 13.55 -4.20 2.50
C SER A 261 14.15 -4.01 1.10
N PRO A 262 14.57 -5.10 0.44
CA PRO A 262 14.54 -5.16 -1.02
C PRO A 262 13.09 -5.05 -1.50
N CYS A 263 12.94 -4.50 -2.70
CA CYS A 263 11.67 -4.33 -3.39
C CYS A 263 11.80 -4.93 -4.78
N PHE A 264 10.78 -5.71 -5.19
CA PHE A 264 10.77 -6.40 -6.47
C PHE A 264 9.54 -5.97 -7.26
N ARG A 265 9.73 -5.38 -8.44
CA ARG A 265 8.65 -4.88 -9.28
C ARG A 265 8.82 -5.29 -10.73
N LYS A 266 7.74 -5.78 -11.35
CA LYS A 266 7.73 -6.14 -12.77
C LYS A 266 7.84 -4.94 -13.70
N GLU A 267 7.47 -3.74 -13.24
CA GLU A 267 7.46 -2.49 -14.01
C GLU A 267 6.76 -2.61 -15.37
N VAL A 268 5.64 -3.36 -15.43
CA VAL A 268 4.89 -3.61 -16.66
C VAL A 268 4.28 -2.32 -17.19
N GLY A 269 4.50 -2.02 -18.48
CA GLY A 269 3.97 -0.82 -19.14
C GLY A 269 4.79 0.46 -18.91
N ALA A 270 5.90 0.36 -18.21
CA ALA A 270 6.81 1.48 -18.04
C ALA A 270 7.71 1.62 -19.27
N HIS A 271 7.29 2.45 -20.22
CA HIS A 271 8.09 2.86 -21.38
C HIS A 271 8.38 4.36 -21.26
N GLY A 272 9.64 4.77 -21.38
CA GLY A 272 9.98 6.20 -21.32
C GLY A 272 11.47 6.48 -21.22
N ILE A 273 11.78 7.75 -21.15
CA ILE A 273 13.03 8.47 -21.45
C ILE A 273 14.26 8.01 -20.64
N GLU A 274 14.12 7.20 -19.56
CA GLU A 274 15.24 6.79 -18.71
C GLU A 274 15.35 5.25 -18.57
N GLU A 275 15.30 4.54 -19.69
CA GLU A 275 15.53 3.09 -19.72
C GLU A 275 16.96 2.70 -19.30
N ARG A 276 17.95 3.59 -19.52
CA ARG A 276 19.32 3.42 -19.04
C ARG A 276 19.46 4.01 -17.65
N GLY A 277 19.96 3.21 -16.69
CA GLY A 277 20.28 3.72 -15.37
C GLY A 277 19.46 3.10 -14.25
N VAL A 278 19.25 3.84 -13.18
CA VAL A 278 18.66 3.33 -11.94
C VAL A 278 17.30 3.96 -11.59
N TYR A 279 16.72 4.72 -12.48
CA TYR A 279 15.46 5.41 -12.21
C TYR A 279 14.27 4.44 -12.10
N ARG A 280 14.19 3.45 -13.03
CA ARG A 280 13.12 2.46 -13.08
C ARG A 280 13.73 1.07 -13.27
N ILE A 281 13.65 0.27 -12.23
CA ILE A 281 14.38 -0.99 -12.07
C ILE A 281 13.52 -2.05 -11.40
N HIS A 282 13.82 -3.32 -11.67
CA HIS A 282 13.06 -4.48 -11.19
C HIS A 282 13.38 -4.84 -9.74
N GLN A 283 14.59 -4.51 -9.27
CA GLN A 283 15.03 -4.77 -7.91
C GLN A 283 15.73 -3.54 -7.34
N PHE A 284 15.30 -3.09 -6.17
CA PHE A 284 15.92 -1.99 -5.44
C PHE A 284 15.70 -2.18 -3.94
N GLU A 285 16.31 -1.34 -3.14
CA GLU A 285 16.13 -1.32 -1.69
C GLU A 285 15.38 -0.06 -1.27
N LYS A 286 14.71 -0.12 -0.14
CA LYS A 286 13.91 1.00 0.37
C LYS A 286 13.84 0.99 1.89
N GLN A 287 13.91 2.17 2.48
CA GLN A 287 13.46 2.44 3.84
C GLN A 287 12.07 3.05 3.79
N GLU A 288 11.11 2.43 4.47
CA GLU A 288 9.69 2.79 4.47
C GLU A 288 9.22 3.24 5.84
N MET A 289 8.18 4.06 5.88
CA MET A 289 7.40 4.40 7.06
C MET A 289 5.99 3.83 6.94
N VAL A 290 5.49 3.22 8.01
CA VAL A 290 4.12 2.72 8.11
C VAL A 290 3.53 3.17 9.43
N VAL A 291 2.30 3.66 9.40
CA VAL A 291 1.55 4.03 10.59
C VAL A 291 0.22 3.29 10.61
N VAL A 292 -0.07 2.69 11.76
CA VAL A 292 -1.40 2.15 12.08
C VAL A 292 -1.95 2.99 13.23
N CYS A 293 -3.06 3.68 13.01
CA CYS A 293 -3.58 4.67 13.95
C CYS A 293 -5.11 4.66 14.05
N LYS A 294 -5.62 5.47 14.96
CA LYS A 294 -7.05 5.77 15.04
C LYS A 294 -7.50 6.64 13.86
N PRO A 295 -8.78 6.53 13.44
CA PRO A 295 -9.30 7.32 12.32
C PRO A 295 -9.08 8.82 12.46
N GLU A 296 -9.29 9.38 13.64
CA GLU A 296 -9.14 10.82 13.93
C GLU A 296 -7.70 11.32 13.88
N GLU A 297 -6.71 10.43 14.01
CA GLU A 297 -5.28 10.76 13.95
C GLU A 297 -4.72 10.74 12.53
N SER A 298 -5.47 10.19 11.59
CA SER A 298 -5.02 9.86 10.22
C SER A 298 -4.47 11.08 9.47
N LYS A 299 -5.16 12.24 9.57
CA LYS A 299 -4.71 13.48 8.94
C LYS A 299 -3.37 13.97 9.50
N MET A 300 -3.22 13.99 10.82
CA MET A 300 -1.99 14.41 11.48
C MET A 300 -0.81 13.51 11.08
N TRP A 301 -1.02 12.19 11.02
CA TRP A 301 0.03 11.26 10.62
C TRP A 301 0.38 11.38 9.13
N TYR A 302 -0.59 11.65 8.27
CA TYR A 302 -0.33 11.95 6.86
C TYR A 302 0.61 13.13 6.70
N ASP A 303 0.33 14.24 7.40
CA ASP A 303 1.16 15.44 7.36
C ASP A 303 2.58 15.19 7.90
N LYS A 304 2.73 14.41 8.98
CA LYS A 304 4.04 14.02 9.53
C LYS A 304 4.83 13.11 8.59
N LEU A 305 4.18 12.19 7.89
CA LEU A 305 4.87 11.23 7.05
C LEU A 305 5.53 11.88 5.83
N TRP A 306 4.81 12.73 5.09
CA TRP A 306 5.46 13.42 3.97
C TRP A 306 6.51 14.42 4.44
N GLN A 307 6.31 15.09 5.57
CA GLN A 307 7.30 15.98 6.15
C GLN A 307 8.60 15.25 6.52
N ASN A 308 8.53 14.03 7.03
CA ASN A 308 9.73 13.23 7.32
C ASN A 308 10.59 12.98 6.06
N THR A 309 9.96 12.73 4.91
CA THR A 309 10.70 12.56 3.65
C THR A 309 11.33 13.89 3.22
N VAL A 310 10.59 14.99 3.29
CA VAL A 310 11.12 16.34 3.03
C VAL A 310 12.33 16.62 3.92
N ASP A 311 12.22 16.41 5.22
CA ASP A 311 13.29 16.65 6.19
C ASP A 311 14.51 15.78 5.90
N PHE A 312 14.30 14.52 5.52
CA PHE A 312 15.37 13.59 5.17
C PHE A 312 16.19 14.11 3.97
N PHE A 313 15.53 14.48 2.88
CA PHE A 313 16.20 15.03 1.69
C PHE A 313 16.84 16.38 1.99
N ARG A 314 16.16 17.26 2.73
CA ARG A 314 16.70 18.57 3.14
C ARG A 314 17.92 18.45 4.06
N SER A 315 18.01 17.41 4.87
CA SER A 315 19.21 17.17 5.71
C SER A 315 20.48 16.92 4.89
N MET A 316 20.31 16.58 3.61
CA MET A 316 21.40 16.37 2.64
C MET A 316 21.49 17.49 1.59
N ASP A 317 20.90 18.65 1.90
CA ASP A 317 20.89 19.85 1.07
C ASP A 317 20.21 19.67 -0.30
N ILE A 318 19.38 18.64 -0.48
CA ILE A 318 18.64 18.39 -1.73
C ILE A 318 17.33 19.16 -1.70
N PRO A 319 17.07 20.09 -2.65
CA PRO A 319 15.79 20.77 -2.78
C PRO A 319 14.70 19.79 -3.18
N VAL A 320 13.53 19.90 -2.54
CA VAL A 320 12.35 19.09 -2.83
C VAL A 320 11.10 19.93 -2.94
N ARG A 321 10.06 19.38 -3.56
CA ARG A 321 8.71 19.91 -3.52
C ARG A 321 7.70 18.83 -3.18
N THR A 322 6.50 19.24 -2.77
CA THR A 322 5.37 18.35 -2.53
C THR A 322 4.27 18.59 -3.56
N LEU A 323 3.69 17.51 -4.07
CA LEU A 323 2.57 17.51 -5.00
C LEU A 323 1.40 16.76 -4.39
N GLU A 324 0.24 17.40 -4.27
CA GLU A 324 -1.00 16.69 -3.94
C GLU A 324 -1.50 15.97 -5.19
N CYS A 325 -1.63 14.65 -5.10
CA CYS A 325 -2.14 13.84 -6.19
C CYS A 325 -3.63 14.13 -6.44
N CYS A 326 -3.99 14.32 -7.70
CA CYS A 326 -5.39 14.51 -8.09
C CYS A 326 -6.17 13.21 -8.09
N SER A 327 -7.50 13.32 -8.17
CA SER A 327 -8.42 12.20 -8.02
C SER A 327 -8.23 11.06 -9.02
N GLY A 328 -7.81 11.35 -10.26
CA GLY A 328 -7.58 10.35 -11.30
C GLY A 328 -6.23 9.63 -11.17
N ASP A 329 -5.26 10.27 -10.51
CA ASP A 329 -3.95 9.68 -10.23
C ASP A 329 -3.95 8.79 -8.97
N LEU A 330 -4.91 8.96 -8.08
CA LEU A 330 -5.01 8.17 -6.85
C LEU A 330 -5.31 6.69 -7.15
N ALA A 331 -4.46 5.78 -6.65
CA ALA A 331 -4.77 4.35 -6.61
C ALA A 331 -6.08 4.06 -5.85
N ASP A 332 -6.73 2.93 -6.16
CA ASP A 332 -8.09 2.64 -5.69
C ASP A 332 -8.26 2.59 -4.17
N LEU A 333 -7.22 2.20 -3.43
CA LEU A 333 -7.28 2.12 -1.97
C LEU A 333 -7.01 3.45 -1.26
N LYS A 334 -6.41 4.42 -1.95
CA LYS A 334 -5.99 5.68 -1.34
C LYS A 334 -7.17 6.63 -1.14
N VAL A 335 -7.21 7.23 0.04
CA VAL A 335 -8.09 8.35 0.39
C VAL A 335 -7.44 9.66 -0.07
N LYS A 336 -6.12 9.77 0.10
CA LYS A 336 -5.31 10.94 -0.22
C LYS A 336 -3.87 10.52 -0.45
N SER A 337 -3.15 11.21 -1.33
CA SER A 337 -1.72 10.97 -1.59
C SER A 337 -0.99 12.27 -1.89
N CYS A 338 0.25 12.35 -1.41
CA CYS A 338 1.15 13.46 -1.67
C CYS A 338 2.50 12.89 -2.11
N ASP A 339 2.96 13.28 -3.30
CA ASP A 339 4.27 12.91 -3.78
C ASP A 339 5.31 13.93 -3.30
N VAL A 340 6.48 13.42 -2.95
CA VAL A 340 7.68 14.23 -2.69
C VAL A 340 8.59 14.07 -3.89
N GLU A 341 8.97 15.18 -4.49
CA GLU A 341 9.86 15.22 -5.65
C GLU A 341 11.15 15.96 -5.33
N ALA A 342 12.28 15.43 -5.79
CA ALA A 342 13.60 16.05 -5.64
C ALA A 342 14.01 16.81 -6.90
N TRP A 343 14.77 17.87 -6.72
CA TRP A 343 15.31 18.67 -7.80
C TRP A 343 16.41 17.93 -8.56
N SER A 344 16.34 17.96 -9.90
CA SER A 344 17.40 17.52 -10.80
C SER A 344 18.04 18.75 -11.47
N PRO A 345 19.26 19.14 -11.10
CA PRO A 345 19.99 20.23 -11.77
C PRO A 345 20.21 19.96 -13.26
N ARG A 346 20.45 18.70 -13.63
CA ARG A 346 20.64 18.26 -15.02
C ARG A 346 19.39 18.47 -15.87
N GLN A 347 18.23 18.01 -15.37
CA GLN A 347 16.97 18.08 -16.09
C GLN A 347 16.27 19.43 -15.93
N LYS A 348 16.70 20.24 -14.94
CA LYS A 348 16.06 21.51 -14.54
C LYS A 348 14.58 21.32 -14.20
N LYS A 349 14.25 20.18 -13.56
CA LYS A 349 12.92 19.81 -13.11
C LYS A 349 12.98 18.94 -11.85
N TYR A 350 11.85 18.81 -11.20
CA TYR A 350 11.66 17.87 -10.08
C TYR A 350 11.25 16.49 -10.62
N PHE A 351 11.55 15.45 -9.87
CA PHE A 351 11.11 14.07 -10.12
C PHE A 351 10.79 13.37 -8.82
N GLU A 352 9.83 12.44 -8.86
CA GLU A 352 9.31 11.71 -7.71
C GLU A 352 10.39 10.87 -7.02
N VAL A 353 10.51 11.03 -5.68
CA VAL A 353 11.39 10.26 -4.81
C VAL A 353 10.66 9.57 -3.67
N GLY A 354 9.41 9.91 -3.45
CA GLY A 354 8.56 9.28 -2.43
C GLY A 354 7.10 9.61 -2.67
N SER A 355 6.20 8.73 -2.23
CA SER A 355 4.75 8.91 -2.32
C SER A 355 4.10 8.56 -1.00
N CYS A 356 3.61 9.57 -0.30
CA CYS A 356 2.88 9.46 0.95
C CYS A 356 1.43 9.09 0.68
N SER A 357 0.91 8.07 1.35
CA SER A 357 -0.44 7.58 1.15
C SER A 357 -1.22 7.46 2.45
N ASN A 358 -2.43 8.01 2.46
CA ASN A 358 -3.44 7.70 3.45
C ASN A 358 -4.47 6.74 2.80
N LEU A 359 -4.61 5.53 3.38
CA LEU A 359 -5.52 4.51 2.88
C LEU A 359 -6.83 4.43 3.68
N GLY A 360 -6.95 5.27 4.73
CA GLY A 360 -8.08 5.17 5.65
C GLY A 360 -8.18 3.75 6.21
N ASP A 361 -9.38 3.22 6.24
CA ASP A 361 -9.66 1.86 6.72
C ASP A 361 -9.68 0.77 5.62
N ALA A 362 -9.30 1.12 4.37
CA ALA A 362 -9.43 0.22 3.24
C ALA A 362 -8.64 -1.09 3.39
N GLN A 363 -7.37 -1.00 3.78
CA GLN A 363 -6.52 -2.17 4.03
C GLN A 363 -6.98 -2.92 5.28
N ALA A 364 -7.32 -2.18 6.34
CA ALA A 364 -7.79 -2.77 7.60
C ALA A 364 -9.08 -3.61 7.40
N ARG A 365 -10.03 -3.15 6.58
CA ARG A 365 -11.23 -3.91 6.24
C ARG A 365 -10.94 -5.17 5.42
N ARG A 366 -9.95 -5.10 4.51
CA ARG A 366 -9.56 -6.25 3.69
C ARG A 366 -8.83 -7.32 4.50
N LEU A 367 -8.02 -6.89 5.47
CA LEU A 367 -7.14 -7.75 6.27
C LEU A 367 -7.67 -8.04 7.67
N GLY A 368 -8.86 -7.53 8.04
CA GLY A 368 -9.43 -7.78 9.36
C GLY A 368 -8.68 -7.09 10.51
N ILE A 369 -8.03 -5.95 10.27
CA ILE A 369 -7.27 -5.20 11.28
C ILE A 369 -8.23 -4.36 12.12
N ARG A 370 -8.59 -4.85 13.29
CA ARG A 370 -9.57 -4.22 14.18
C ARG A 370 -8.90 -3.64 15.41
N VAL A 371 -9.56 -2.67 15.99
CA VAL A 371 -9.17 -2.00 17.23
C VAL A 371 -10.29 -2.16 18.23
N ARG A 372 -9.94 -2.51 19.46
CA ARG A 372 -10.85 -2.56 20.59
C ARG A 372 -10.90 -1.20 21.26
N SER A 373 -12.08 -0.59 21.29
CA SER A 373 -12.27 0.70 21.94
C SER A 373 -11.93 0.64 23.44
N LYS A 374 -11.20 1.63 23.92
CA LYS A 374 -10.87 1.79 25.33
C LYS A 374 -12.11 2.14 26.13
N GLU A 375 -12.98 2.99 25.61
CA GLU A 375 -14.19 3.45 26.27
C GLU A 375 -15.24 2.33 26.36
N ASN A 376 -15.36 1.53 25.29
CA ASN A 376 -16.30 0.40 25.23
C ASN A 376 -15.60 -0.86 24.69
N PRO A 377 -15.07 -1.74 25.55
CA PRO A 377 -14.33 -2.95 25.10
C PRO A 377 -15.12 -3.95 24.27
N LYS A 378 -16.45 -3.80 24.16
CA LYS A 378 -17.31 -4.62 23.28
C LYS A 378 -17.37 -4.05 21.86
N GLU A 379 -16.96 -2.80 21.67
CA GLU A 379 -16.94 -2.12 20.39
C GLU A 379 -15.60 -2.33 19.69
N LEU A 380 -15.70 -2.75 18.43
CA LEU A 380 -14.56 -2.89 17.54
C LEU A 380 -14.74 -1.97 16.35
N TYR A 381 -13.66 -1.28 15.97
CA TYR A 381 -13.60 -0.48 14.76
C TYR A 381 -12.36 -0.85 13.93
N PHE A 382 -12.28 -0.38 12.68
CA PHE A 382 -11.13 -0.60 11.82
C PHE A 382 -10.08 0.49 12.01
N ALA A 383 -8.81 0.08 12.09
CA ALA A 383 -7.71 1.03 12.12
C ALA A 383 -7.58 1.77 10.77
N HIS A 384 -6.96 2.94 10.79
CA HIS A 384 -6.44 3.59 9.59
C HIS A 384 -4.97 3.21 9.36
N THR A 385 -4.60 3.09 8.10
CA THR A 385 -3.23 2.76 7.69
C THR A 385 -2.67 3.83 6.76
N LEU A 386 -1.41 4.18 6.98
CA LEU A 386 -0.68 5.16 6.18
C LEU A 386 0.73 4.64 5.91
N ASN A 387 1.29 5.08 4.81
CA ASN A 387 2.69 4.79 4.48
C ASN A 387 3.34 5.94 3.73
N ASN A 388 4.65 5.96 3.77
CA ASN A 388 5.48 6.81 2.92
C ASN A 388 6.90 6.24 2.80
N THR A 389 7.53 6.49 1.68
CA THR A 389 8.95 6.20 1.48
C THR A 389 9.80 7.22 2.23
N VAL A 390 10.69 6.76 3.12
CA VAL A 390 11.77 7.62 3.64
C VAL A 390 12.76 7.89 2.52
N VAL A 391 13.28 6.81 1.94
CA VAL A 391 14.21 6.86 0.81
C VAL A 391 14.20 5.54 0.03
N ALA A 392 14.28 5.66 -1.29
CA ALA A 392 14.66 4.59 -2.21
C ALA A 392 16.00 5.00 -2.86
N PRO A 393 17.13 4.38 -2.48
CA PRO A 393 18.45 4.80 -2.89
C PRO A 393 18.65 5.01 -4.39
N PRO A 394 18.05 4.24 -5.31
CA PRO A 394 18.27 4.49 -6.73
C PRO A 394 17.88 5.89 -7.18
N ARG A 395 16.66 6.34 -6.82
CA ARG A 395 16.23 7.72 -7.12
C ARG A 395 16.96 8.75 -6.27
N MET A 396 17.25 8.39 -5.01
CA MET A 396 18.08 9.24 -4.15
C MET A 396 19.48 9.42 -4.69
N LEU A 397 20.13 8.37 -5.24
CA LEU A 397 21.46 8.48 -5.86
C LEU A 397 21.45 9.47 -7.03
N ILE A 398 20.40 9.47 -7.85
CA ILE A 398 20.25 10.46 -8.92
C ILE A 398 20.26 11.87 -8.34
N ALA A 399 19.33 12.16 -7.41
CA ALA A 399 19.24 13.47 -6.78
C ALA A 399 20.53 13.84 -6.05
N PHE A 400 21.10 12.90 -5.29
CA PHE A 400 22.31 13.10 -4.50
C PHE A 400 23.52 13.46 -5.38
N LEU A 401 23.80 12.65 -6.40
CA LEU A 401 24.92 12.83 -7.29
C LEU A 401 24.82 14.16 -8.07
N GLU A 402 23.63 14.47 -8.60
CA GLU A 402 23.43 15.68 -9.38
C GLU A 402 23.51 16.96 -8.51
N ASN A 403 23.01 16.96 -7.28
CA ASN A 403 23.02 18.14 -6.40
C ASN A 403 24.35 18.33 -5.63
N ASN A 404 25.13 17.27 -5.45
CA ASN A 404 26.40 17.33 -4.70
C ASN A 404 27.66 17.24 -5.59
N LEU A 405 27.48 17.17 -6.94
CA LEU A 405 28.59 17.19 -7.89
C LEU A 405 29.25 18.57 -7.89
N ARG A 406 30.58 18.59 -7.93
CA ARG A 406 31.40 19.80 -8.07
C ARG A 406 32.05 19.88 -9.44
N GLU A 407 32.51 21.06 -9.82
CA GLU A 407 33.17 21.34 -11.10
C GLU A 407 34.41 20.44 -11.32
N ASP A 408 35.15 20.11 -10.24
CA ASP A 408 36.31 19.21 -10.29
C ASP A 408 35.95 17.73 -10.47
N GLY A 409 34.66 17.43 -10.60
CA GLY A 409 34.12 16.08 -10.75
C GLY A 409 34.05 15.28 -9.45
N SER A 410 34.38 15.86 -8.30
CA SER A 410 34.14 15.24 -7.00
C SER A 410 32.68 15.36 -6.57
N VAL A 411 32.21 14.47 -5.68
CA VAL A 411 30.88 14.53 -5.09
C VAL A 411 31.00 14.79 -3.60
N ALA A 412 30.43 15.90 -3.13
CA ALA A 412 30.43 16.26 -1.72
C ALA A 412 29.58 15.28 -0.88
N ILE A 413 30.04 14.97 0.33
CA ILE A 413 29.27 14.18 1.31
C ILE A 413 28.77 15.13 2.41
N PRO A 414 27.44 15.39 2.49
CA PRO A 414 26.85 16.21 3.55
C PRO A 414 27.18 15.69 4.95
N LYS A 415 27.30 16.59 5.91
CA LYS A 415 27.71 16.27 7.29
C LYS A 415 26.93 15.11 7.93
N PRO A 416 25.59 15.03 7.83
CA PRO A 416 24.84 13.94 8.44
C PRO A 416 25.22 12.55 7.92
N LEU A 417 25.69 12.46 6.67
CA LEU A 417 26.04 11.20 6.03
C LEU A 417 27.51 10.78 6.26
N GLN A 418 28.39 11.73 6.60
CA GLN A 418 29.84 11.47 6.79
C GLN A 418 30.15 10.33 7.79
N PRO A 419 29.46 10.21 8.95
CA PRO A 419 29.71 9.11 9.88
C PRO A 419 29.47 7.73 9.23
N TYR A 420 28.47 7.61 8.37
CA TYR A 420 28.15 6.37 7.66
C TYR A 420 29.11 6.08 6.50
N MET A 421 29.75 7.11 5.97
CA MET A 421 30.79 7.04 4.95
C MET A 421 32.21 6.90 5.53
N GLY A 422 32.32 6.63 6.86
CA GLY A 422 33.61 6.49 7.53
C GLY A 422 34.40 7.78 7.63
N GLY A 423 33.71 8.91 7.73
CA GLY A 423 34.32 10.23 7.86
C GLY A 423 34.70 10.87 6.52
N MET A 424 34.40 10.24 5.38
CA MET A 424 34.65 10.85 4.05
C MET A 424 33.82 12.13 3.89
N THR A 425 34.47 13.20 3.42
CA THR A 425 33.83 14.49 3.12
C THR A 425 33.48 14.65 1.64
N GLU A 426 34.03 13.79 0.80
CA GLU A 426 33.79 13.77 -0.64
C GLU A 426 34.17 12.42 -1.25
N ILE A 427 33.61 12.08 -2.40
CA ILE A 427 34.04 10.99 -3.29
C ILE A 427 34.87 11.61 -4.42
N ARG A 428 36.05 11.07 -4.69
CA ARG A 428 36.94 11.50 -5.77
C ARG A 428 37.21 10.36 -6.74
N LYS A 429 37.42 10.71 -8.00
CA LYS A 429 37.97 9.77 -8.98
C LYS A 429 39.33 9.28 -8.52
N LYS A 430 39.56 7.98 -8.65
CA LYS A 430 40.83 7.33 -8.34
C LYS A 430 41.86 7.55 -9.45
#